data_b9bec60f36f4773613f934efe208f9ab
#
_entry.id   b9bec60f36f4773613f934efe208f9ab
#
_cell.length_a   1.000
_cell.length_b   1.000
_cell.length_c   1.000
_cell.angle_alpha   90.00
_cell.angle_beta   90.00
_cell.angle_gamma   90.00
#
_symmetry.space_group_name_H-M   'P 1'
#
loop_
_entity.id
_entity.type
_entity.pdbx_description
1 polymer ?
#
loop_
_entity_poly.entity_id
_entity_poly.type
_entity_poly.pdbx_seq_one_letter_code
_entity_poly.pdbx_strand_id
1 'polypeptide(L)'
;MQKSGGRRVKRVVYFDFRSVRLVDETLKCTLLTKHFATEDSFKLKESLQKAIDKDIQEGKDIEDLKNPAALAPTNLQLYRKFMEKYLRQRPEVNTDLTLMVRHMEATQCGLPIEFYFFIKDKVWVNYEHILADIMEHAYALANEFGLKIYEQYPEQ
;
A
#
# COMPACT_ATOMS: atom_id res chain seq x y z
N MET A 1 5.17 20.94 -15.62
CA MET A 1 6.02 21.55 -14.65
C MET A 1 5.31 21.98 -13.39
N GLN A 2 5.84 21.63 -12.28
CA GLN A 2 5.15 21.84 -11.01
C GLN A 2 5.68 23.08 -10.32
N LYS A 3 4.96 24.16 -10.42
CA LYS A 3 5.45 25.42 -9.88
C LYS A 3 5.02 25.64 -8.44
N SER A 4 3.77 25.39 -8.14
CA SER A 4 3.24 25.67 -6.80
C SER A 4 2.83 24.44 -6.03
N GLY A 5 2.72 23.30 -6.69
CA GLY A 5 2.19 22.10 -6.06
C GLY A 5 3.23 21.23 -5.37
N GLY A 6 4.51 21.52 -5.56
CA GLY A 6 5.57 20.70 -5.01
C GLY A 6 6.26 19.87 -6.08
N ARG A 7 7.07 18.93 -5.64
CA ARG A 7 7.83 18.07 -6.54
C ARG A 7 7.11 16.72 -6.70
N ARG A 8 7.06 16.26 -7.94
CA ARG A 8 6.41 14.99 -8.26
C ARG A 8 7.26 13.81 -7.81
N VAL A 9 6.61 12.82 -7.22
CA VAL A 9 7.21 11.53 -6.93
C VAL A 9 6.58 10.51 -7.85
N LYS A 10 7.41 9.71 -8.50
CA LYS A 10 6.96 8.63 -9.36
C LYS A 10 7.90 7.47 -9.14
N ARG A 11 7.57 6.59 -8.20
CA ARG A 11 8.41 5.47 -7.81
C ARG A 11 7.68 4.16 -7.98
N VAL A 12 8.40 3.16 -8.45
CA VAL A 12 7.85 1.83 -8.72
C VAL A 12 8.50 0.83 -7.79
N VAL A 13 7.66 0.00 -7.15
CA VAL A 13 8.11 -1.13 -6.36
C VAL A 13 7.62 -2.39 -7.04
N TYR A 14 8.52 -3.36 -7.21
CA TYR A 14 8.18 -4.61 -7.88
C TYR A 14 7.91 -5.69 -6.85
N PHE A 15 6.74 -6.30 -6.92
CA PHE A 15 6.34 -7.34 -5.99
C PHE A 15 6.41 -8.72 -6.64
N ASP A 16 6.67 -9.72 -5.80
CA ASP A 16 6.67 -11.11 -6.24
C ASP A 16 5.23 -11.57 -6.43
N PHE A 17 4.92 -12.09 -7.63
CA PHE A 17 3.58 -12.59 -7.93
C PHE A 17 3.10 -13.59 -6.90
N ARG A 18 4.00 -14.44 -6.42
CA ARG A 18 3.64 -15.53 -5.53
C ARG A 18 3.20 -15.05 -4.15
N SER A 19 3.46 -13.81 -3.84
CA SER A 19 3.05 -13.25 -2.55
C SER A 19 1.67 -12.63 -2.59
N VAL A 20 1.08 -12.45 -3.77
CA VAL A 20 -0.28 -11.90 -3.89
C VAL A 20 -1.28 -13.01 -3.62
N ARG A 21 -2.16 -12.79 -2.64
CA ARG A 21 -3.14 -13.80 -2.24
C ARG A 21 -4.39 -13.14 -1.70
N LEU A 22 -5.43 -13.93 -1.56
CA LEU A 22 -6.66 -13.44 -0.95
C LEU A 22 -6.47 -13.31 0.56
N VAL A 23 -7.12 -12.31 1.14
CA VAL A 23 -7.03 -12.04 2.57
C VAL A 23 -7.88 -13.06 3.33
N ASP A 24 -7.30 -13.66 4.38
CA ASP A 24 -8.03 -14.55 5.26
C ASP A 24 -8.06 -13.95 6.67
N GLU A 25 -8.70 -14.63 7.60
CA GLU A 25 -8.83 -14.13 8.97
C GLU A 25 -7.48 -14.01 9.65
N THR A 26 -6.55 -14.92 9.36
CA THR A 26 -5.22 -14.88 9.97
C THR A 26 -4.49 -13.60 9.57
N LEU A 27 -4.50 -13.29 8.27
CA LEU A 27 -3.84 -12.08 7.79
C LEU A 27 -4.54 -10.83 8.33
N LYS A 28 -5.85 -10.83 8.37
CA LYS A 28 -6.62 -9.72 8.93
C LYS A 28 -6.21 -9.48 10.38
N CYS A 29 -6.17 -10.51 11.19
CA CYS A 29 -5.79 -10.38 12.59
C CYS A 29 -4.36 -9.87 12.73
N THR A 30 -3.45 -10.38 11.92
CA THR A 30 -2.05 -9.94 11.94
C THR A 30 -1.95 -8.44 11.66
N LEU A 31 -2.65 -7.98 10.63
CA LEU A 31 -2.62 -6.58 10.26
C LEU A 31 -3.16 -5.69 11.37
N LEU A 32 -4.19 -6.14 12.05
CA LEU A 32 -4.84 -5.33 13.09
C LEU A 32 -4.10 -5.34 14.41
N THR A 33 -3.30 -6.37 14.69
CA THR A 33 -2.66 -6.49 16.00
C THR A 33 -1.21 -6.02 16.03
N LYS A 34 -0.51 -6.13 14.90
CA LYS A 34 0.95 -5.89 14.93
C LYS A 34 1.38 -4.45 14.73
N HIS A 35 0.64 -3.67 13.99
CA HIS A 35 1.19 -2.43 13.49
C HIS A 35 0.66 -1.17 14.09
N PHE A 36 -0.34 -1.25 14.90
CA PHE A 36 -1.03 -0.05 15.31
C PHE A 36 -1.06 0.03 16.82
N ALA A 37 0.14 0.03 17.40
CA ALA A 37 0.30 0.03 18.86
C ALA A 37 0.37 1.43 19.46
N THR A 38 0.59 2.46 18.64
CA THR A 38 0.69 3.83 19.13
C THR A 38 -0.63 4.57 18.94
N GLU A 39 -0.81 5.65 19.69
CA GLU A 39 -2.03 6.44 19.59
C GLU A 39 -2.20 7.02 18.19
N ASP A 40 -1.12 7.48 17.58
CA ASP A 40 -1.18 8.04 16.23
C ASP A 40 -1.64 7.00 15.23
N SER A 41 -1.29 5.76 15.48
CA SER A 41 -1.67 4.65 14.60
C SER A 41 -3.09 4.17 14.86
N PHE A 42 -3.67 4.55 15.97
CA PHE A 42 -5.00 4.05 16.35
C PHE A 42 -6.07 4.43 15.34
N LYS A 43 -6.01 5.67 14.86
CA LYS A 43 -6.97 6.12 13.85
C LYS A 43 -6.80 5.38 12.54
N LEU A 44 -5.56 5.10 12.16
CA LEU A 44 -5.29 4.29 10.98
C LEU A 44 -5.81 2.89 11.16
N LYS A 45 -5.63 2.34 12.37
CA LYS A 45 -6.13 1.00 12.68
C LYS A 45 -7.65 0.93 12.50
N GLU A 46 -8.36 1.92 13.03
CA GLU A 46 -9.82 1.95 12.87
C GLU A 46 -10.22 2.06 11.41
N SER A 47 -9.57 2.95 10.66
CA SER A 47 -9.85 3.11 9.25
C SER A 47 -9.56 1.83 8.48
N LEU A 48 -8.45 1.19 8.79
CA LEU A 48 -8.08 -0.07 8.15
C LEU A 48 -9.09 -1.15 8.49
N GLN A 49 -9.50 -1.23 9.74
CA GLN A 49 -10.51 -2.21 10.17
C GLN A 49 -11.79 -2.06 9.37
N LYS A 50 -12.27 -0.82 9.24
CA LYS A 50 -13.48 -0.57 8.49
C LYS A 50 -13.33 -0.94 7.01
N ALA A 51 -12.18 -0.60 6.43
CA ALA A 51 -11.94 -0.92 5.03
C ALA A 51 -11.88 -2.43 4.81
N ILE A 52 -11.19 -3.15 5.70
CA ILE A 52 -11.09 -4.61 5.60
C ILE A 52 -12.47 -5.24 5.78
N ASP A 53 -13.20 -4.82 6.79
CA ASP A 53 -14.52 -5.39 7.06
C ASP A 53 -15.46 -5.17 5.88
N LYS A 54 -15.43 -3.97 5.31
CA LYS A 54 -16.26 -3.67 4.14
C LYS A 54 -15.89 -4.56 2.96
N ASP A 55 -14.58 -4.65 2.68
CA ASP A 55 -14.12 -5.43 1.52
C ASP A 55 -14.43 -6.91 1.70
N ILE A 56 -14.28 -7.43 2.93
CA ILE A 56 -14.59 -8.84 3.20
C ILE A 56 -16.08 -9.09 3.07
N GLN A 57 -16.92 -8.18 3.55
CA GLN A 57 -18.34 -8.33 3.40
C GLN A 57 -18.76 -8.37 1.93
N GLU A 58 -18.17 -7.48 1.13
CA GLU A 58 -18.46 -7.43 -0.30
C GLU A 58 -17.96 -8.68 -1.02
N GLY A 59 -16.80 -9.19 -0.59
CA GLY A 59 -16.20 -10.38 -1.17
C GLY A 59 -16.71 -11.66 -0.54
N LYS A 60 -17.45 -11.56 0.56
CA LYS A 60 -17.95 -12.70 1.30
C LYS A 60 -16.83 -13.64 1.73
N ASP A 61 -17.10 -14.91 1.67
CA ASP A 61 -16.19 -15.94 2.15
C ASP A 61 -15.26 -16.39 1.04
N ILE A 62 -13.99 -16.50 1.37
CA ILE A 62 -13.01 -17.04 0.43
C ILE A 62 -13.39 -18.45 -0.01
N GLU A 63 -14.14 -19.17 0.83
CA GLU A 63 -14.55 -20.53 0.51
C GLU A 63 -15.58 -20.59 -0.60
N ASP A 64 -16.26 -19.48 -0.88
CA ASP A 64 -17.27 -19.45 -1.92
C ASP A 64 -16.65 -19.15 -3.26
N LEU A 65 -15.74 -20.01 -3.69
CA LEU A 65 -15.08 -19.85 -4.99
C LEU A 65 -16.01 -20.13 -6.16
N LYS A 66 -17.19 -20.64 -5.89
CA LYS A 66 -18.19 -20.87 -6.95
C LYS A 66 -18.81 -19.56 -7.41
N ASN A 67 -18.72 -18.53 -6.60
CA ASN A 67 -19.25 -17.22 -6.96
C ASN A 67 -18.09 -16.22 -7.02
N PRO A 68 -17.50 -16.01 -8.19
CA PRO A 68 -16.34 -15.11 -8.29
C PRO A 68 -16.60 -13.70 -7.82
N ALA A 69 -17.84 -13.23 -7.91
CA ALA A 69 -18.17 -11.87 -7.45
C ALA A 69 -18.11 -11.73 -5.94
N ALA A 70 -18.03 -12.83 -5.22
CA ALA A 70 -18.03 -12.82 -3.75
C ALA A 70 -16.67 -13.11 -3.15
N LEU A 71 -15.61 -13.04 -3.96
CA LEU A 71 -14.28 -13.30 -3.44
C LEU A 71 -13.82 -12.22 -2.47
N ALA A 72 -13.03 -12.62 -1.48
CA ALA A 72 -12.39 -11.69 -0.57
C ALA A 72 -11.39 -10.83 -1.34
N PRO A 73 -11.03 -9.66 -0.81
CA PRO A 73 -10.01 -8.83 -1.44
C PRO A 73 -8.64 -9.49 -1.38
N THR A 74 -7.74 -9.04 -2.25
CA THR A 74 -6.36 -9.51 -2.18
C THR A 74 -5.58 -8.67 -1.19
N ASN A 75 -4.47 -9.22 -0.69
CA ASN A 75 -3.59 -8.47 0.18
C ASN A 75 -2.99 -7.25 -0.56
N LEU A 76 -2.75 -7.38 -1.84
CA LEU A 76 -2.22 -6.26 -2.62
C LEU A 76 -3.25 -5.14 -2.73
N GLN A 77 -4.53 -5.48 -2.88
CA GLN A 77 -5.59 -4.48 -2.92
C GLN A 77 -5.62 -3.68 -1.63
N LEU A 78 -5.56 -4.36 -0.49
CA LEU A 78 -5.56 -3.69 0.80
C LEU A 78 -4.30 -2.85 0.99
N TYR A 79 -3.16 -3.36 0.56
CA TYR A 79 -1.92 -2.62 0.64
C TYR A 79 -2.00 -1.30 -0.15
N ARG A 80 -2.50 -1.37 -1.39
CA ARG A 80 -2.62 -0.16 -2.20
C ARG A 80 -3.54 0.86 -1.54
N LYS A 81 -4.67 0.40 -1.04
CA LYS A 81 -5.62 1.29 -0.36
C LYS A 81 -5.00 1.90 0.90
N PHE A 82 -4.31 1.07 1.67
CA PHE A 82 -3.68 1.53 2.90
C PHE A 82 -2.60 2.57 2.60
N MET A 83 -1.78 2.33 1.59
CA MET A 83 -0.72 3.26 1.24
C MET A 83 -1.27 4.58 0.73
N GLU A 84 -2.38 4.57 0.00
CA GLU A 84 -3.01 5.83 -0.40
C GLU A 84 -3.49 6.61 0.81
N LYS A 85 -4.07 5.94 1.80
CA LYS A 85 -4.47 6.60 3.03
C LYS A 85 -3.27 7.13 3.79
N TYR A 86 -2.22 6.35 3.87
CA TYR A 86 -0.99 6.76 4.52
C TYR A 86 -0.46 8.05 3.91
N LEU A 87 -0.40 8.09 2.58
CA LEU A 87 0.08 9.29 1.89
C LEU A 87 -0.82 10.49 2.14
N ARG A 88 -2.13 10.29 2.13
CA ARG A 88 -3.07 11.39 2.35
C ARG A 88 -2.98 11.96 3.76
N GLN A 89 -2.50 11.17 4.70
CA GLN A 89 -2.38 11.61 6.09
C GLN A 89 -1.01 12.20 6.42
N ARG A 90 -0.07 12.15 5.49
CA ARG A 90 1.24 12.76 5.70
C ARG A 90 1.14 14.25 5.40
N PRO A 91 1.54 15.13 6.36
CA PRO A 91 1.44 16.57 6.14
C PRO A 91 2.35 17.07 5.02
N GLU A 92 3.41 16.35 4.69
CA GLU A 92 4.34 16.75 3.65
C GLU A 92 3.80 16.51 2.24
N VAL A 93 2.75 15.71 2.11
CA VAL A 93 2.20 15.33 0.82
C VAL A 93 1.08 16.27 0.44
N ASN A 94 1.10 16.73 -0.81
CA ASN A 94 0.06 17.64 -1.31
C ASN A 94 -1.11 16.83 -1.83
N THR A 95 -2.19 16.80 -1.04
CA THR A 95 -3.36 15.99 -1.37
C THR A 95 -4.30 16.69 -2.37
N ASP A 96 -4.02 17.94 -2.71
CA ASP A 96 -4.80 18.64 -3.74
C ASP A 96 -4.42 18.23 -5.15
N LEU A 97 -3.26 17.56 -5.29
CA LEU A 97 -2.79 17.10 -6.58
C LEU A 97 -3.02 15.60 -6.71
N THR A 98 -2.81 15.08 -7.91
CA THR A 98 -3.02 13.66 -8.16
C THR A 98 -2.21 12.82 -7.19
N LEU A 99 -2.89 11.87 -6.57
CA LEU A 99 -2.28 10.96 -5.62
C LEU A 99 -2.86 9.58 -5.86
N MET A 100 -1.99 8.61 -6.18
CA MET A 100 -2.46 7.24 -6.38
C MET A 100 -1.34 6.25 -6.15
N VAL A 101 -1.72 5.05 -5.76
CA VAL A 101 -0.84 3.88 -5.72
C VAL A 101 -1.46 2.90 -6.71
N ARG A 102 -0.88 2.81 -7.90
CA ARG A 102 -1.52 2.10 -8.99
C ARG A 102 -0.78 0.85 -9.39
N HIS A 103 -1.55 -0.06 -9.92
CA HIS A 103 -1.09 -1.35 -10.41
C HIS A 103 -0.72 -1.18 -11.90
N MET A 104 0.48 -1.58 -12.24
CA MET A 104 0.93 -1.51 -13.62
C MET A 104 0.97 -2.90 -14.23
N GLU A 105 1.25 -2.96 -15.52
CA GLU A 105 1.28 -4.22 -16.22
C GLU A 105 2.44 -5.08 -15.73
N ALA A 106 2.18 -6.37 -15.52
CA ALA A 106 3.19 -7.32 -15.03
C ALA A 106 4.37 -7.40 -15.99
N THR A 107 5.57 -7.58 -15.42
CA THR A 107 6.80 -7.69 -16.18
C THR A 107 7.58 -8.91 -15.76
N GLN A 108 8.72 -9.16 -16.44
CA GLN A 108 9.62 -10.22 -16.04
C GLN A 108 10.24 -9.95 -14.67
N CYS A 109 10.26 -8.70 -14.26
CA CYS A 109 10.83 -8.29 -12.97
C CYS A 109 9.76 -8.22 -11.88
N GLY A 110 8.61 -8.85 -12.09
CA GLY A 110 7.56 -8.90 -11.10
C GLY A 110 6.40 -7.99 -11.42
N LEU A 111 5.60 -7.73 -10.39
CA LEU A 111 4.38 -6.95 -10.50
C LEU A 111 4.64 -5.54 -10.02
N PRO A 112 4.63 -4.54 -10.92
CA PRO A 112 4.99 -3.18 -10.52
C PRO A 112 3.81 -2.44 -9.90
N ILE A 113 4.07 -1.79 -8.79
CA ILE A 113 3.12 -0.90 -8.14
C ILE A 113 3.76 0.48 -8.10
N GLU A 114 3.12 1.46 -8.70
CA GLU A 114 3.67 2.80 -8.80
C GLU A 114 3.05 3.72 -7.76
N PHE A 115 3.92 4.41 -7.03
CA PHE A 115 3.53 5.44 -6.08
C PHE A 115 3.66 6.78 -6.79
N TYR A 116 2.54 7.45 -7.00
CA TYR A 116 2.49 8.72 -7.72
C TYR A 116 1.86 9.76 -6.83
N PHE A 117 2.64 10.78 -6.45
CA PHE A 117 2.15 11.83 -5.57
C PHE A 117 3.11 13.02 -5.63
N PHE A 118 2.79 14.08 -4.87
CA PHE A 118 3.60 15.30 -4.84
C PHE A 118 3.97 15.63 -3.41
N ILE A 119 5.24 15.98 -3.19
CA ILE A 119 5.74 16.45 -1.91
C ILE A 119 5.78 17.96 -1.96
N LYS A 120 5.22 18.61 -0.94
CA LYS A 120 5.08 20.07 -0.91
C LYS A 120 6.41 20.79 -0.89
N ASP A 121 7.37 20.28 -0.13
CA ASP A 121 8.66 20.92 0.04
C ASP A 121 9.50 20.73 -1.22
N LYS A 122 9.87 21.84 -1.83
CA LYS A 122 10.61 21.82 -3.09
C LYS A 122 12.12 21.84 -2.88
N VAL A 123 12.57 22.09 -1.66
CA VAL A 123 14.01 22.04 -1.34
C VAL A 123 14.48 20.61 -1.51
N TRP A 124 15.47 20.40 -2.36
CA TRP A 124 15.85 19.07 -2.77
C TRP A 124 16.23 18.16 -1.61
N VAL A 125 17.03 18.66 -0.68
CA VAL A 125 17.46 17.84 0.46
C VAL A 125 16.26 17.39 1.29
N ASN A 126 15.34 18.30 1.56
CA ASN A 126 14.15 17.98 2.34
C ASN A 126 13.27 16.99 1.59
N TYR A 127 13.10 17.22 0.29
CA TYR A 127 12.32 16.31 -0.57
C TYR A 127 12.88 14.90 -0.52
N GLU A 128 14.21 14.76 -0.61
CA GLU A 128 14.81 13.43 -0.63
C GLU A 128 14.64 12.71 0.71
N HIS A 129 14.75 13.43 1.82
CA HIS A 129 14.55 12.82 3.13
C HIS A 129 13.11 12.39 3.35
N ILE A 130 12.16 13.22 2.95
CA ILE A 130 10.75 12.89 3.07
C ILE A 130 10.42 11.67 2.19
N LEU A 131 10.93 11.68 0.97
CA LEU A 131 10.71 10.56 0.05
C LEU A 131 11.30 9.27 0.60
N ALA A 132 12.50 9.34 1.17
CA ALA A 132 13.13 8.16 1.76
C ALA A 132 12.28 7.57 2.88
N ASP A 133 11.77 8.43 3.77
CA ASP A 133 10.92 7.98 4.87
C ASP A 133 9.67 7.27 4.34
N ILE A 134 9.05 7.86 3.33
CA ILE A 134 7.82 7.29 2.77
C ILE A 134 8.11 5.95 2.11
N MET A 135 9.16 5.87 1.31
CA MET A 135 9.46 4.62 0.61
C MET A 135 9.91 3.52 1.54
N GLU A 136 10.64 3.88 2.60
CA GLU A 136 11.02 2.88 3.60
C GLU A 136 9.80 2.28 4.29
N HIS A 137 8.81 3.11 4.60
CA HIS A 137 7.56 2.61 5.15
C HIS A 137 6.81 1.75 4.14
N ALA A 138 6.86 2.14 2.86
CA ALA A 138 6.22 1.35 1.82
C ALA A 138 6.80 -0.05 1.75
N TYR A 139 8.12 -0.17 1.83
CA TYR A 139 8.76 -1.49 1.82
C TYR A 139 8.43 -2.28 3.08
N ALA A 140 8.55 -1.65 4.24
CA ALA A 140 8.33 -2.34 5.51
C ALA A 140 6.89 -2.82 5.64
N LEU A 141 5.94 -1.98 5.27
CA LEU A 141 4.53 -2.32 5.38
C LEU A 141 4.11 -3.42 4.41
N ALA A 142 4.79 -3.51 3.26
CA ALA A 142 4.49 -4.59 2.32
C ALA A 142 4.64 -5.95 2.99
N ASN A 143 5.68 -6.13 3.80
CA ASN A 143 5.90 -7.39 4.50
C ASN A 143 4.74 -7.71 5.44
N GLU A 144 4.15 -6.69 6.03
CA GLU A 144 3.07 -6.90 6.99
C GLU A 144 1.77 -7.32 6.31
N PHE A 145 1.62 -6.97 5.04
CA PHE A 145 0.49 -7.45 4.25
C PHE A 145 0.77 -8.81 3.60
N GLY A 146 1.90 -9.42 3.96
CA GLY A 146 2.27 -10.71 3.39
C GLY A 146 2.82 -10.61 1.98
N LEU A 147 3.17 -9.41 1.54
CA LEU A 147 3.72 -9.18 0.21
C LEU A 147 5.24 -9.26 0.28
N LYS A 148 5.84 -9.74 -0.80
CA LYS A 148 7.30 -9.83 -0.91
C LYS A 148 7.77 -9.01 -2.09
N ILE A 149 8.87 -8.30 -1.90
CA ILE A 149 9.51 -7.55 -2.97
C ILE A 149 10.19 -8.56 -3.89
N TYR A 150 10.06 -8.35 -5.18
CA TYR A 150 10.68 -9.23 -6.16
C TYR A 150 12.20 -9.19 -6.03
N GLU A 151 12.81 -10.35 -6.07
CA GLU A 151 14.27 -10.48 -6.07
C GLU A 151 14.67 -11.35 -7.25
N GLN A 152 15.70 -10.89 -7.97
CA GLN A 152 16.17 -11.63 -9.14
C GLN A 152 16.76 -12.99 -8.75
N TYR A 153 17.41 -13.05 -7.59
CA TYR A 153 17.99 -14.29 -7.06
C TYR A 153 17.42 -14.53 -5.68
N PRO A 154 16.16 -15.03 -5.61
CA PRO A 154 15.53 -15.21 -4.31
C PRO A 154 16.20 -16.30 -3.51
N GLU A 155 16.14 -16.17 -2.19
CA GLU A 155 16.65 -17.20 -1.30
C GLU A 155 15.82 -18.48 -1.43
N GLN A 156 16.51 -19.59 -1.30
CA GLN A 156 15.87 -20.92 -1.37
C GLN A 156 15.11 -21.25 -0.11
#